data_cd2e8d973ef2abd22bdc3041f974c52e
#
_entry.id   cd2e8d973ef2abd22bdc3041f974c52e
#
_cell.length_a   1.000
_cell.length_b   1.000
_cell.length_c   1.000
_cell.angle_alpha   90.00
_cell.angle_beta   90.00
_cell.angle_gamma   90.00
#
_symmetry.space_group_name_H-M   'P 1'
#
loop_
_entity.id
_entity.type
_entity.pdbx_description
1 polymer ?
#
loop_
_entity_poly.entity_id
_entity_poly.type
_entity_poly.pdbx_seq_one_letter_code
_entity_poly.pdbx_strand_id
1 'polypeptide(L)'
;MNWIYEDDARFYGHWSNRDGVRAVEFYNSHALDRREKYGFEKSDKSSDIVSQINTNGHCKARGFFDKSLLLKLKEETDQLIADDRHIARRDQKNVVVDQPFLHTETAAKIAFDDSLIDIATSFFNCKPAIGTFNLRRSMANDLPLDGTYLFHRDFNSTVKILKFFFYLNDVNENNGPFTYVEGSNKKMFDGWWRKHRWTEEEMKQIYGEDKVKYLTANVGDMVMARTNGWHKGQKLVEGERTMLTINYLIHPELASGASQPPSKRFRIKKEFYDSLPEHKKPVADFLVKV
;
A
#
# COMPACT_ATOMS: atom_id res chain seq x y z
N MET A 1 8.40 -2.03 -28.97
CA MET A 1 8.88 -1.81 -27.57
C MET A 1 9.27 -3.16 -27.00
N ASN A 2 10.46 -3.29 -26.42
CA ASN A 2 10.88 -4.53 -25.77
C ASN A 2 10.28 -4.59 -24.35
N TRP A 3 9.81 -5.77 -23.96
CA TRP A 3 9.21 -5.99 -22.63
C TRP A 3 10.12 -6.86 -21.77
N ILE A 4 10.15 -6.56 -20.47
CA ILE A 4 10.83 -7.32 -19.41
C ILE A 4 9.73 -7.88 -18.50
N TYR A 5 9.70 -9.18 -18.31
CA TYR A 5 8.67 -9.86 -17.52
C TYR A 5 9.13 -10.13 -16.09
N GLU A 6 8.21 -10.44 -15.18
CA GLU A 6 8.49 -10.60 -13.75
C GLU A 6 9.38 -11.80 -13.40
N ASP A 7 9.58 -12.75 -14.30
CA ASP A 7 10.53 -13.86 -14.19
C ASP A 7 11.97 -13.46 -14.54
N ASP A 8 12.16 -12.31 -15.18
CA ASP A 8 13.46 -11.73 -15.47
C ASP A 8 13.92 -10.85 -14.30
N ALA A 9 15.10 -11.11 -13.75
CA ALA A 9 15.66 -10.35 -12.65
C ALA A 9 15.78 -8.84 -12.94
N ARG A 10 15.92 -8.42 -14.20
CA ARG A 10 15.91 -7.01 -14.63
C ARG A 10 14.61 -6.28 -14.29
N PHE A 11 13.53 -7.01 -14.08
CA PHE A 11 12.25 -6.43 -13.63
C PHE A 11 12.38 -5.77 -12.25
N TYR A 12 13.20 -6.34 -11.38
CA TYR A 12 13.44 -5.88 -10.00
C TYR A 12 14.72 -5.05 -9.88
N GLY A 13 15.61 -5.12 -10.84
CA GLY A 13 16.88 -4.42 -10.84
C GLY A 13 16.78 -3.02 -11.40
N HIS A 14 17.02 -2.02 -10.56
CA HIS A 14 17.01 -0.62 -10.98
C HIS A 14 18.24 -0.25 -11.83
N TRP A 15 19.42 -0.80 -11.48
CA TRP A 15 20.70 -0.44 -12.07
C TRP A 15 21.36 -1.58 -12.84
N SER A 16 21.07 -2.82 -12.48
CA SER A 16 21.67 -3.99 -13.11
C SER A 16 20.83 -5.24 -12.89
N ASN A 17 21.03 -6.25 -13.73
CA ASN A 17 20.46 -7.59 -13.55
C ASN A 17 20.89 -8.20 -12.19
N ARG A 18 22.13 -7.92 -11.73
CA ARG A 18 22.67 -8.38 -10.44
C ARG A 18 21.84 -7.84 -9.26
N ASP A 19 21.40 -6.58 -9.31
CA ASP A 19 20.56 -6.01 -8.24
C ASP A 19 19.17 -6.66 -8.21
N GLY A 20 18.63 -7.00 -9.37
CA GLY A 20 17.39 -7.75 -9.47
C GLY A 20 17.49 -9.16 -8.88
N VAL A 21 18.56 -9.89 -9.17
CA VAL A 21 18.83 -11.22 -8.57
C VAL A 21 18.92 -11.12 -7.06
N ARG A 22 19.70 -10.17 -6.54
CA ARG A 22 19.82 -9.93 -5.09
C ARG A 22 18.50 -9.61 -4.42
N ALA A 23 17.64 -8.83 -5.08
CA ALA A 23 16.31 -8.51 -4.55
C ALA A 23 15.44 -9.76 -4.43
N VAL A 24 15.48 -10.64 -5.41
CA VAL A 24 14.74 -11.92 -5.39
C VAL A 24 15.29 -12.87 -4.31
N GLU A 25 16.59 -13.02 -4.20
CA GLU A 25 17.24 -13.84 -3.17
C GLU A 25 16.91 -13.33 -1.76
N PHE A 26 17.02 -12.03 -1.55
CA PHE A 26 16.67 -11.37 -0.30
C PHE A 26 15.20 -11.61 0.09
N TYR A 27 14.30 -11.42 -0.88
CA TYR A 27 12.87 -11.69 -0.65
C TYR A 27 12.63 -13.14 -0.25
N ASN A 28 13.21 -14.10 -0.99
CA ASN A 28 12.99 -15.52 -0.76
C ASN A 28 13.52 -16.00 0.59
N SER A 29 14.70 -15.51 1.02
CA SER A 29 15.25 -15.85 2.34
C SER A 29 14.34 -15.38 3.46
N HIS A 30 13.89 -14.13 3.43
CA HIS A 30 13.01 -13.60 4.47
C HIS A 30 11.61 -14.23 4.47
N ALA A 31 11.08 -14.62 3.31
CA ALA A 31 9.83 -15.36 3.23
C ALA A 31 9.97 -16.75 3.87
N LEU A 32 11.12 -17.43 3.66
CA LEU A 32 11.42 -18.71 4.28
C LEU A 32 11.56 -18.57 5.79
N ASP A 33 12.35 -17.62 6.28
CA ASP A 33 12.53 -17.35 7.72
C ASP A 33 11.18 -17.13 8.43
N ARG A 34 10.27 -16.38 7.80
CA ARG A 34 8.94 -16.12 8.38
C ARG A 34 8.04 -17.35 8.37
N ARG A 35 8.16 -18.24 7.36
CA ARG A 35 7.44 -19.52 7.34
C ARG A 35 7.92 -20.45 8.46
N GLU A 36 9.22 -20.55 8.63
CA GLU A 36 9.83 -21.38 9.69
C GLU A 36 9.44 -20.88 11.07
N LYS A 37 9.45 -19.53 11.26
CA LYS A 37 9.17 -18.91 12.55
C LYS A 37 7.68 -18.94 12.94
N TYR A 38 6.76 -18.72 11.99
CA TYR A 38 5.35 -18.46 12.29
C TYR A 38 4.38 -19.48 11.66
N GLY A 39 4.90 -20.42 10.90
CA GLY A 39 4.08 -21.30 10.09
C GLY A 39 3.46 -20.60 8.87
N PHE A 40 2.82 -21.39 8.02
CA PHE A 40 2.09 -20.90 6.85
C PHE A 40 0.94 -21.85 6.53
N GLU A 41 -0.26 -21.29 6.56
CA GLU A 41 -1.46 -21.92 6.01
C GLU A 41 -2.07 -21.01 4.98
N LYS A 42 -2.32 -21.55 3.79
CA LYS A 42 -2.99 -20.81 2.71
C LYS A 42 -4.49 -20.87 2.94
N SER A 43 -5.16 -19.73 2.94
CA SER A 43 -6.60 -19.65 3.01
C SER A 43 -7.23 -19.68 1.61
N ASP A 44 -8.18 -20.59 1.39
CA ASP A 44 -8.96 -20.61 0.14
C ASP A 44 -9.91 -19.42 0.03
N LYS A 45 -10.31 -18.82 1.18
CA LYS A 45 -11.21 -17.66 1.24
C LYS A 45 -10.65 -16.43 0.52
N SER A 46 -9.32 -16.29 0.43
CA SER A 46 -8.65 -15.17 -0.21
C SER A 46 -8.17 -15.48 -1.63
N SER A 47 -8.41 -16.70 -2.15
CA SER A 47 -7.83 -17.17 -3.41
C SER A 47 -8.17 -16.28 -4.60
N ASP A 48 -9.44 -15.89 -4.76
CA ASP A 48 -9.89 -15.05 -5.89
C ASP A 48 -9.31 -13.63 -5.83
N ILE A 49 -9.27 -13.02 -4.64
CA ILE A 49 -8.67 -11.71 -4.44
C ILE A 49 -7.18 -11.75 -4.79
N VAL A 50 -6.45 -12.74 -4.26
CA VAL A 50 -5.02 -12.90 -4.51
C VAL A 50 -4.74 -13.20 -5.98
N SER A 51 -5.60 -13.99 -6.65
CA SER A 51 -5.51 -14.25 -8.09
C SER A 51 -5.66 -12.96 -8.90
N GLN A 52 -6.66 -12.13 -8.60
CA GLN A 52 -6.85 -10.83 -9.26
C GLN A 52 -5.65 -9.90 -9.03
N ILE A 53 -5.15 -9.79 -7.78
CA ILE A 53 -3.96 -8.98 -7.45
C ILE A 53 -2.75 -9.48 -8.24
N ASN A 54 -2.53 -10.78 -8.33
CA ASN A 54 -1.40 -11.34 -9.07
C ASN A 54 -1.54 -11.13 -10.58
N THR A 55 -2.75 -11.23 -11.13
CA THR A 55 -3.01 -11.09 -12.57
C THR A 55 -3.01 -9.62 -13.00
N ASN A 56 -3.80 -8.78 -12.34
CA ASN A 56 -4.06 -7.41 -12.76
C ASN A 56 -3.13 -6.39 -12.07
N GLY A 57 -2.52 -6.78 -10.93
CA GLY A 57 -1.75 -5.91 -10.05
C GLY A 57 -2.61 -5.18 -9.02
N HIS A 58 -3.94 -5.25 -9.16
CA HIS A 58 -4.90 -4.64 -8.25
C HIS A 58 -6.17 -5.48 -8.13
N CYS A 59 -6.93 -5.21 -7.08
CA CYS A 59 -8.29 -5.73 -6.87
C CYS A 59 -9.12 -4.70 -6.12
N LYS A 60 -10.42 -4.63 -6.41
CA LYS A 60 -11.40 -3.88 -5.63
C LYS A 60 -12.45 -4.84 -5.08
N ALA A 61 -12.52 -4.96 -3.76
CA ALA A 61 -13.54 -5.72 -3.06
C ALA A 61 -14.65 -4.78 -2.57
N ARG A 62 -15.86 -4.92 -3.12
CA ARG A 62 -17.01 -4.09 -2.77
C ARG A 62 -17.62 -4.53 -1.45
N GLY A 63 -17.99 -3.56 -0.60
CA GLY A 63 -18.65 -3.82 0.69
C GLY A 63 -17.83 -4.73 1.60
N PHE A 64 -16.49 -4.64 1.54
CA PHE A 64 -15.60 -5.51 2.29
C PHE A 64 -15.66 -5.27 3.80
N PHE A 65 -15.78 -4.00 4.20
CA PHE A 65 -15.97 -3.60 5.59
C PHE A 65 -17.34 -3.00 5.82
N ASP A 66 -17.84 -3.14 7.05
CA ASP A 66 -19.00 -2.39 7.50
C ASP A 66 -18.72 -0.88 7.32
N LYS A 67 -19.63 -0.22 6.61
CA LYS A 67 -19.57 1.21 6.35
C LYS A 67 -19.49 2.01 7.65
N SER A 68 -20.17 1.59 8.71
CA SER A 68 -20.16 2.27 10.01
C SER A 68 -18.79 2.32 10.64
N LEU A 69 -17.97 1.27 10.49
CA LEU A 69 -16.59 1.23 10.99
C LEU A 69 -15.73 2.27 10.30
N LEU A 70 -15.83 2.40 8.97
CA LEU A 70 -15.04 3.38 8.22
C LEU A 70 -15.52 4.81 8.44
N LEU A 71 -16.84 5.03 8.61
CA LEU A 71 -17.37 6.33 8.99
C LEU A 71 -16.93 6.75 10.39
N LYS A 72 -16.89 5.82 11.35
CA LYS A 72 -16.30 6.07 12.67
C LYS A 72 -14.84 6.50 12.55
N LEU A 73 -14.03 5.80 11.73
CA LEU A 73 -12.64 6.21 11.48
C LEU A 73 -12.57 7.59 10.84
N LYS A 74 -13.54 7.95 9.96
CA LYS A 74 -13.60 9.29 9.36
C LYS A 74 -13.80 10.36 10.43
N GLU A 75 -14.78 10.16 11.35
CA GLU A 75 -15.05 11.07 12.46
C GLU A 75 -13.82 11.23 13.38
N GLU A 76 -13.19 10.12 13.79
CA GLU A 76 -11.95 10.14 14.57
C GLU A 76 -10.84 10.90 13.82
N THR A 77 -10.73 10.71 12.49
CA THR A 77 -9.76 11.44 11.66
C THR A 77 -10.04 12.93 11.61
N ASP A 78 -11.31 13.33 11.49
CA ASP A 78 -11.70 14.74 11.47
C ASP A 78 -11.33 15.46 12.79
N GLN A 79 -11.52 14.78 13.92
CA GLN A 79 -11.09 15.28 15.22
C GLN A 79 -9.56 15.42 15.32
N LEU A 80 -8.81 14.41 14.86
CA LEU A 80 -7.33 14.45 14.86
C LEU A 80 -6.78 15.56 13.96
N ILE A 81 -7.38 15.77 12.80
CA ILE A 81 -6.95 16.80 11.83
C ILE A 81 -7.23 18.22 12.37
N ALA A 82 -8.20 18.39 13.25
CA ALA A 82 -8.50 19.68 13.87
C ALA A 82 -7.44 20.13 14.88
N ASP A 83 -6.56 19.24 15.35
CA ASP A 83 -5.50 19.52 16.31
C ASP A 83 -4.12 19.26 15.70
N ASP A 84 -3.35 20.33 15.50
CA ASP A 84 -2.02 20.24 14.87
C ASP A 84 -1.00 19.38 15.66
N ARG A 85 -1.24 19.11 16.92
CA ARG A 85 -0.40 18.20 17.73
C ARG A 85 -0.40 16.77 17.20
N HIS A 86 -1.42 16.39 16.44
CA HIS A 86 -1.57 15.06 15.84
C HIS A 86 -1.15 15.01 14.36
N ILE A 87 -0.55 16.08 13.85
CA ILE A 87 -0.24 16.23 12.43
C ILE A 87 1.25 16.07 12.17
N ALA A 88 1.62 15.03 11.41
CA ALA A 88 2.98 14.83 10.91
C ALA A 88 3.34 15.81 9.77
N ARG A 89 2.36 16.18 8.94
CA ARG A 89 2.52 17.10 7.82
C ARG A 89 1.20 17.76 7.45
N ARG A 90 1.25 19.07 7.26
CA ARG A 90 0.16 19.86 6.67
C ARG A 90 0.74 20.73 5.55
N ASP A 91 0.23 20.56 4.35
CA ASP A 91 0.57 21.38 3.19
C ASP A 91 -0.70 21.66 2.35
N GLN A 92 -0.54 22.33 1.21
CA GLN A 92 -1.67 22.66 0.33
C GLN A 92 -2.34 21.43 -0.31
N LYS A 93 -1.66 20.27 -0.32
CA LYS A 93 -2.13 19.03 -0.94
C LYS A 93 -2.72 18.08 0.09
N ASN A 94 -2.11 18.02 1.28
CA ASN A 94 -2.39 16.95 2.23
C ASN A 94 -2.29 17.39 3.69
N VAL A 95 -3.12 16.76 4.51
CA VAL A 95 -2.94 16.69 5.96
C VAL A 95 -2.71 15.23 6.33
N VAL A 96 -1.59 14.93 6.99
CA VAL A 96 -1.17 13.58 7.36
C VAL A 96 -1.16 13.47 8.88
N VAL A 97 -1.92 12.53 9.42
CA VAL A 97 -1.96 12.23 10.86
C VAL A 97 -0.66 11.55 11.27
N ASP A 98 -0.03 12.02 12.36
CA ASP A 98 1.14 11.37 12.95
C ASP A 98 0.73 10.11 13.71
N GLN A 99 1.46 9.02 13.53
CA GLN A 99 1.30 7.76 14.27
C GLN A 99 -0.18 7.37 14.54
N PRO A 100 -1.04 7.21 13.49
CA PRO A 100 -2.49 7.08 13.69
C PRO A 100 -2.87 5.92 14.63
N PHE A 101 -2.10 4.83 14.72
CA PHE A 101 -2.41 3.72 15.65
C PHE A 101 -2.23 4.08 17.13
N LEU A 102 -1.59 5.22 17.46
CA LEU A 102 -1.56 5.74 18.82
C LEU A 102 -2.80 6.58 19.15
N HIS A 103 -3.50 7.08 18.16
CA HIS A 103 -4.58 8.05 18.34
C HIS A 103 -5.96 7.49 18.01
N THR A 104 -6.03 6.49 17.12
CA THR A 104 -7.29 5.82 16.77
C THR A 104 -7.14 4.29 16.85
N GLU A 105 -7.87 3.67 17.78
CA GLU A 105 -7.96 2.23 17.91
C GLU A 105 -8.69 1.61 16.70
N THR A 106 -9.61 2.35 16.09
CA THR A 106 -10.33 1.92 14.90
C THR A 106 -9.39 1.64 13.74
N ALA A 107 -8.39 2.51 13.50
CA ALA A 107 -7.38 2.27 12.45
C ALA A 107 -6.52 1.03 12.77
N ALA A 108 -6.15 0.83 14.04
CA ALA A 108 -5.41 -0.37 14.46
C ALA A 108 -6.26 -1.65 14.29
N LYS A 109 -7.53 -1.64 14.70
CA LYS A 109 -8.45 -2.78 14.50
C LYS A 109 -8.58 -3.17 13.03
N ILE A 110 -8.72 -2.20 12.12
CA ILE A 110 -8.74 -2.45 10.67
C ILE A 110 -7.44 -3.12 10.23
N ALA A 111 -6.28 -2.61 10.66
CA ALA A 111 -4.99 -3.14 10.26
C ALA A 111 -4.69 -4.54 10.80
N PHE A 112 -5.36 -4.97 11.87
CA PHE A 112 -5.24 -6.31 12.45
C PHE A 112 -6.48 -7.18 12.19
N ASP A 113 -7.31 -6.83 11.20
CA ASP A 113 -8.44 -7.66 10.77
C ASP A 113 -7.97 -8.99 10.18
N ASP A 114 -8.63 -10.09 10.56
CA ASP A 114 -8.23 -11.43 10.13
C ASP A 114 -8.30 -11.60 8.61
N SER A 115 -9.30 -10.99 7.96
CA SER A 115 -9.44 -11.11 6.51
C SER A 115 -8.31 -10.40 5.75
N LEU A 116 -7.80 -9.27 6.26
CA LEU A 116 -6.64 -8.59 5.68
C LEU A 116 -5.37 -9.42 5.88
N ILE A 117 -5.20 -9.98 7.07
CA ILE A 117 -4.05 -10.83 7.40
C ILE A 117 -4.06 -12.09 6.53
N ASP A 118 -5.22 -12.71 6.29
CA ASP A 118 -5.38 -13.88 5.42
C ASP A 118 -5.03 -13.57 3.97
N ILE A 119 -5.54 -12.45 3.42
CA ILE A 119 -5.21 -12.01 2.06
C ILE A 119 -3.70 -11.78 1.95
N ALA A 120 -3.11 -11.05 2.90
CA ALA A 120 -1.69 -10.75 2.87
C ALA A 120 -0.83 -12.01 3.07
N THR A 121 -1.21 -12.92 3.96
CA THR A 121 -0.54 -14.22 4.18
C THR A 121 -0.54 -15.06 2.91
N SER A 122 -1.69 -15.17 2.24
CA SER A 122 -1.84 -15.91 0.99
C SER A 122 -1.05 -15.26 -0.16
N PHE A 123 -1.00 -13.92 -0.21
CA PHE A 123 -0.24 -13.18 -1.22
C PHE A 123 1.27 -13.34 -1.07
N PHE A 124 1.80 -13.23 0.17
CA PHE A 124 3.24 -13.36 0.44
C PHE A 124 3.70 -14.82 0.57
N ASN A 125 2.78 -15.76 0.72
CA ASN A 125 3.03 -17.16 1.09
C ASN A 125 3.81 -17.30 2.41
N CYS A 126 3.62 -16.38 3.34
CA CYS A 126 4.16 -16.41 4.70
C CYS A 126 3.43 -15.38 5.55
N LYS A 127 3.54 -15.45 6.89
CA LYS A 127 2.93 -14.45 7.78
C LYS A 127 3.56 -13.07 7.54
N PRO A 128 2.79 -12.05 7.10
CA PRO A 128 3.31 -10.72 6.86
C PRO A 128 3.46 -9.91 8.15
N ALA A 129 4.03 -8.71 8.03
CA ALA A 129 3.95 -7.69 9.06
C ALA A 129 3.57 -6.33 8.45
N ILE A 130 3.00 -5.44 9.27
CA ILE A 130 2.72 -4.06 8.87
C ILE A 130 4.05 -3.32 8.75
N GLY A 131 4.37 -2.88 7.54
CA GLY A 131 5.59 -2.11 7.27
C GLY A 131 5.37 -0.61 7.42
N THR A 132 4.32 -0.11 6.79
CA THR A 132 3.93 1.30 6.87
C THR A 132 2.42 1.45 6.86
N PHE A 133 1.94 2.55 7.43
CA PHE A 133 0.55 2.95 7.34
C PHE A 133 0.45 4.49 7.26
N ASN A 134 -0.62 4.97 6.68
CA ASN A 134 -0.84 6.40 6.51
C ASN A 134 -2.33 6.73 6.60
N LEU A 135 -2.68 7.64 7.49
CA LEU A 135 -4.02 8.22 7.58
C LEU A 135 -3.91 9.66 7.09
N ARG A 136 -4.58 9.96 5.97
CA ARG A 136 -4.36 11.20 5.25
C ARG A 136 -5.64 11.74 4.64
N ARG A 137 -5.78 13.07 4.72
CA ARG A 137 -6.72 13.84 3.90
C ARG A 137 -5.94 14.52 2.77
N SER A 138 -6.38 14.31 1.53
CA SER A 138 -5.91 15.03 0.35
C SER A 138 -6.99 16.00 -0.10
N MET A 139 -6.57 17.18 -0.60
CA MET A 139 -7.46 18.28 -0.98
C MET A 139 -7.21 18.67 -2.44
N ALA A 140 -8.27 19.12 -3.11
CA ALA A 140 -8.15 19.77 -4.41
C ALA A 140 -7.23 20.99 -4.30
N ASN A 141 -6.38 21.19 -5.31
CA ASN A 141 -5.41 22.30 -5.35
C ASN A 141 -4.97 22.59 -6.79
N ASP A 142 -4.43 23.78 -7.03
CA ASP A 142 -3.96 24.24 -8.36
C ASP A 142 -2.46 23.98 -8.60
N LEU A 143 -1.78 23.27 -7.71
CA LEU A 143 -0.36 22.99 -7.85
C LEU A 143 -0.07 22.10 -9.06
N PRO A 144 1.10 22.22 -9.68
CA PRO A 144 1.53 21.36 -10.78
C PRO A 144 1.51 19.87 -10.41
N LEU A 145 1.38 19.01 -11.42
CA LEU A 145 1.53 17.57 -11.24
C LEU A 145 2.97 17.21 -10.89
N ASP A 146 3.19 16.71 -9.70
CA ASP A 146 4.48 16.27 -9.21
C ASP A 146 4.38 15.06 -8.27
N GLY A 147 5.51 14.51 -7.88
CA GLY A 147 5.60 13.48 -6.85
C GLY A 147 4.69 12.29 -7.14
N THR A 148 3.76 12.01 -6.22
CA THR A 148 2.84 10.88 -6.31
C THR A 148 1.64 11.09 -7.25
N TYR A 149 1.49 12.28 -7.84
CA TYR A 149 0.53 12.54 -8.91
C TYR A 149 1.02 12.06 -10.29
N LEU A 150 2.30 11.69 -10.38
CA LEU A 150 2.88 11.04 -11.56
C LEU A 150 3.00 9.54 -11.30
N PHE A 151 2.88 8.74 -12.37
CA PHE A 151 3.06 7.30 -12.27
C PHE A 151 4.46 6.95 -11.79
N HIS A 152 4.52 6.10 -10.78
CA HIS A 152 5.74 5.63 -10.15
C HIS A 152 5.56 4.18 -9.67
N ARG A 153 6.66 3.57 -9.28
CA ARG A 153 6.71 2.30 -8.56
C ARG A 153 7.20 2.54 -7.15
N ASP A 154 6.61 1.84 -6.20
CA ASP A 154 7.15 1.82 -4.85
C ASP A 154 8.31 0.83 -4.77
N PHE A 155 9.38 1.23 -4.08
CA PHE A 155 10.51 0.35 -3.79
C PHE A 155 10.93 -0.49 -5.00
N ASN A 156 11.61 0.13 -5.95
CA ASN A 156 11.97 -0.45 -7.24
C ASN A 156 12.66 -1.82 -7.17
N SER A 157 13.30 -2.15 -6.05
CA SER A 157 13.96 -3.44 -5.78
C SER A 157 13.09 -4.42 -4.98
N THR A 158 11.82 -4.11 -4.72
CA THR A 158 10.95 -4.99 -3.93
C THR A 158 10.19 -5.95 -4.81
N VAL A 159 10.38 -7.25 -4.58
CA VAL A 159 9.74 -8.33 -5.34
C VAL A 159 8.24 -8.36 -5.13
N LYS A 160 7.80 -8.24 -3.88
CA LYS A 160 6.38 -8.16 -3.53
C LYS A 160 6.14 -7.07 -2.50
N ILE A 161 5.11 -6.28 -2.75
CA ILE A 161 4.58 -5.28 -1.84
C ILE A 161 3.06 -5.23 -2.03
N LEU A 162 2.30 -5.23 -0.95
CA LEU A 162 0.85 -5.20 -0.98
C LEU A 162 0.34 -4.06 -0.12
N LYS A 163 -0.39 -3.14 -0.75
CA LYS A 163 -1.08 -2.05 -0.08
C LYS A 163 -2.57 -2.22 -0.12
N PHE A 164 -3.20 -1.88 0.99
CA PHE A 164 -4.63 -1.78 1.17
C PHE A 164 -5.00 -0.32 1.33
N PHE A 165 -6.03 0.12 0.60
CA PHE A 165 -6.53 1.48 0.60
C PHE A 165 -7.99 1.46 1.01
N PHE A 166 -8.32 2.19 2.06
CA PHE A 166 -9.66 2.38 2.59
C PHE A 166 -10.04 3.84 2.44
N TYR A 167 -10.99 4.12 1.55
CA TYR A 167 -11.54 5.47 1.42
C TYR A 167 -12.56 5.69 2.53
N LEU A 168 -12.43 6.80 3.24
CA LEU A 168 -13.32 7.18 4.35
C LEU A 168 -14.42 8.15 3.89
N ASN A 169 -14.44 8.50 2.62
CA ASN A 169 -15.52 9.15 1.89
C ASN A 169 -15.61 8.52 0.51
N ASP A 170 -16.74 8.62 -0.15
CA ASP A 170 -16.90 8.10 -1.50
C ASP A 170 -15.94 8.79 -2.46
N VAL A 171 -15.30 8.01 -3.33
CA VAL A 171 -14.28 8.48 -4.26
C VAL A 171 -14.70 8.18 -5.69
N ASN A 172 -14.96 9.24 -6.45
CA ASN A 172 -15.21 9.23 -7.89
C ASN A 172 -13.96 9.70 -8.66
N GLU A 173 -14.08 9.93 -9.95
CA GLU A 173 -12.96 10.34 -10.81
C GLU A 173 -12.41 11.74 -10.49
N ASN A 174 -13.26 12.67 -9.96
CA ASN A 174 -12.89 14.06 -9.69
C ASN A 174 -12.16 14.24 -8.35
N ASN A 175 -12.41 13.38 -7.38
CA ASN A 175 -11.78 13.51 -6.05
C ASN A 175 -10.61 12.54 -5.83
N GLY A 176 -9.90 12.23 -6.91
CA GLY A 176 -8.54 11.71 -6.89
C GLY A 176 -8.41 10.23 -6.56
N PRO A 177 -9.00 9.30 -7.33
CA PRO A 177 -8.89 7.88 -7.09
C PRO A 177 -7.44 7.39 -7.19
N PHE A 178 -7.12 6.30 -6.50
CA PHE A 178 -5.89 5.55 -6.78
C PHE A 178 -5.94 5.02 -8.21
N THR A 179 -4.90 5.27 -8.98
CA THR A 179 -4.84 4.92 -10.41
C THR A 179 -3.71 3.94 -10.64
N TYR A 180 -3.98 2.89 -11.40
CA TYR A 180 -3.05 1.80 -11.63
C TYR A 180 -2.98 1.42 -13.12
N VAL A 181 -1.78 1.04 -13.59
CA VAL A 181 -1.61 0.48 -14.93
C VAL A 181 -1.72 -1.04 -14.82
N GLU A 182 -2.85 -1.59 -15.25
CA GLU A 182 -3.16 -3.02 -15.18
C GLU A 182 -2.12 -3.88 -15.88
N GLY A 183 -1.64 -4.92 -15.18
CA GLY A 183 -0.63 -5.85 -15.70
C GLY A 183 0.82 -5.34 -15.60
N SER A 184 1.04 -4.08 -15.19
CA SER A 184 2.39 -3.54 -15.02
C SER A 184 3.17 -4.16 -13.87
N ASN A 185 2.51 -4.93 -13.02
CA ASN A 185 3.13 -5.77 -11.99
C ASN A 185 3.81 -7.01 -12.57
N LYS A 186 3.55 -7.37 -13.83
CA LYS A 186 4.09 -8.56 -14.50
C LYS A 186 5.04 -8.25 -15.64
N LYS A 187 4.92 -7.07 -16.24
CA LYS A 187 5.77 -6.67 -17.37
C LYS A 187 6.12 -5.21 -17.32
N MET A 188 7.38 -4.89 -17.61
CA MET A 188 7.92 -3.55 -17.74
C MET A 188 8.46 -3.33 -19.14
N PHE A 189 8.41 -2.10 -19.63
CA PHE A 189 9.08 -1.75 -20.88
C PHE A 189 10.59 -1.56 -20.63
N ASP A 190 11.39 -1.90 -21.63
CA ASP A 190 12.84 -1.69 -21.55
C ASP A 190 13.16 -0.19 -21.43
N GLY A 191 14.07 0.16 -20.51
CA GLY A 191 14.40 1.56 -20.20
C GLY A 191 13.49 2.24 -19.17
N TRP A 192 12.60 1.48 -18.51
CA TRP A 192 11.72 2.00 -17.45
C TRP A 192 12.49 2.73 -16.31
N TRP A 193 13.73 2.35 -16.08
CA TRP A 193 14.60 2.94 -15.05
C TRP A 193 15.17 4.31 -15.39
N ARG A 194 15.07 4.77 -16.65
CA ARG A 194 15.63 6.06 -17.10
C ARG A 194 14.90 7.25 -16.50
N LYS A 195 13.68 7.05 -16.05
CA LYS A 195 12.81 8.09 -15.50
C LYS A 195 11.97 7.51 -14.36
N HIS A 196 12.00 8.14 -13.19
CA HIS A 196 11.29 7.66 -12.01
C HIS A 196 9.81 8.06 -11.96
N ARG A 197 9.41 9.01 -12.77
CA ARG A 197 8.05 9.56 -12.80
C ARG A 197 7.58 9.69 -14.24
N TRP A 198 6.38 9.20 -14.50
CA TRP A 198 5.80 9.16 -15.85
C TRP A 198 4.43 9.83 -15.84
N THR A 199 4.09 10.55 -16.91
CA THR A 199 2.78 11.15 -17.06
C THR A 199 1.73 10.09 -17.43
N GLU A 200 0.47 10.46 -17.36
CA GLU A 200 -0.62 9.56 -17.74
C GLU A 200 -0.60 9.29 -19.25
N GLU A 201 -0.33 10.32 -20.04
CA GLU A 201 -0.23 10.24 -21.49
C GLU A 201 0.88 9.27 -21.90
N GLU A 202 2.06 9.37 -21.27
CA GLU A 202 3.16 8.43 -21.53
C GLU A 202 2.76 6.99 -21.19
N MET A 203 2.08 6.75 -20.05
CA MET A 203 1.66 5.40 -19.66
C MET A 203 0.56 4.86 -20.58
N LYS A 204 -0.39 5.69 -21.00
CA LYS A 204 -1.41 5.33 -22.00
C LYS A 204 -0.77 4.95 -23.35
N GLN A 205 0.24 5.69 -23.79
CA GLN A 205 0.97 5.37 -25.03
C GLN A 205 1.76 4.06 -24.93
N ILE A 206 2.35 3.76 -23.76
CA ILE A 206 3.18 2.58 -23.54
C ILE A 206 2.35 1.31 -23.35
N TYR A 207 1.32 1.35 -22.51
CA TYR A 207 0.54 0.17 -22.09
C TYR A 207 -0.80 0.04 -22.78
N GLY A 208 -1.35 1.12 -23.29
CA GLY A 208 -2.72 1.25 -23.81
C GLY A 208 -3.62 2.03 -22.85
N GLU A 209 -4.56 2.77 -23.41
CA GLU A 209 -5.49 3.60 -22.65
C GLU A 209 -6.40 2.74 -21.73
N ASP A 210 -6.83 1.58 -22.25
CA ASP A 210 -7.64 0.61 -21.53
C ASP A 210 -6.94 -0.02 -20.31
N LYS A 211 -5.61 0.10 -20.22
CA LYS A 211 -4.82 -0.41 -19.08
C LYS A 211 -4.70 0.56 -17.91
N VAL A 212 -4.99 1.84 -18.10
CA VAL A 212 -5.01 2.82 -17.02
C VAL A 212 -6.35 2.76 -16.31
N LYS A 213 -6.35 2.25 -15.05
CA LYS A 213 -7.55 2.00 -14.26
C LYS A 213 -7.67 3.01 -13.12
N TYR A 214 -8.76 3.75 -13.09
CA TYR A 214 -9.14 4.64 -11.98
C TYR A 214 -9.96 3.83 -10.98
N LEU A 215 -9.38 3.56 -9.81
CA LEU A 215 -9.99 2.72 -8.80
C LEU A 215 -10.89 3.56 -7.87
N THR A 216 -12.01 4.02 -8.43
CA THR A 216 -13.08 4.65 -7.69
C THR A 216 -13.72 3.65 -6.74
N ALA A 217 -14.21 4.10 -5.57
CA ALA A 217 -14.83 3.21 -4.59
C ALA A 217 -15.75 4.01 -3.63
N ASN A 218 -16.75 3.34 -3.08
CA ASN A 218 -17.58 3.87 -2.00
C ASN A 218 -16.99 3.51 -0.63
N VAL A 219 -17.43 4.23 0.40
CA VAL A 219 -17.12 3.85 1.78
C VAL A 219 -17.65 2.44 2.05
N GLY A 220 -16.77 1.57 2.57
CA GLY A 220 -17.05 0.13 2.75
C GLY A 220 -16.31 -0.73 1.73
N ASP A 221 -15.95 -0.19 0.57
CA ASP A 221 -15.11 -0.89 -0.40
C ASP A 221 -13.64 -0.87 0.04
N MET A 222 -12.89 -1.86 -0.40
CA MET A 222 -11.43 -1.92 -0.23
C MET A 222 -10.73 -2.02 -1.57
N VAL A 223 -9.73 -1.18 -1.79
CA VAL A 223 -8.82 -1.27 -2.94
C VAL A 223 -7.50 -1.84 -2.48
N MET A 224 -6.98 -2.80 -3.23
CA MET A 224 -5.70 -3.46 -2.98
C MET A 224 -4.82 -3.37 -4.21
N ALA A 225 -3.51 -3.19 -4.02
CA ALA A 225 -2.58 -3.16 -5.14
C ALA A 225 -1.16 -3.65 -4.79
N ARG A 226 -0.53 -4.30 -5.79
CA ARG A 226 0.92 -4.54 -5.84
C ARG A 226 1.60 -3.27 -6.32
N THR A 227 2.05 -2.42 -5.40
CA THR A 227 2.59 -1.11 -5.76
C THR A 227 4.03 -1.13 -6.29
N ASN A 228 4.57 -2.32 -6.60
CA ASN A 228 5.71 -2.48 -7.50
C ASN A 228 5.32 -2.37 -8.99
N GLY A 229 4.02 -2.37 -9.35
CA GLY A 229 3.53 -1.93 -10.66
C GLY A 229 3.35 -0.40 -10.72
N TRP A 230 3.13 0.13 -11.92
CA TRP A 230 2.94 1.56 -12.14
C TRP A 230 1.62 2.05 -11.57
N HIS A 231 1.71 3.01 -10.66
CA HIS A 231 0.54 3.59 -10.00
C HIS A 231 0.76 5.06 -9.66
N LYS A 232 -0.32 5.76 -9.39
CA LYS A 232 -0.33 7.14 -8.89
C LYS A 232 -1.56 7.41 -8.02
N GLY A 233 -1.52 8.49 -7.22
CA GLY A 233 -2.73 9.15 -6.76
C GLY A 233 -3.21 10.09 -7.85
N GLN A 234 -4.45 9.97 -8.32
CA GLN A 234 -5.00 10.99 -9.22
C GLN A 234 -5.08 12.33 -8.47
N LYS A 235 -4.75 13.42 -9.15
CA LYS A 235 -4.94 14.77 -8.59
C LYS A 235 -6.43 15.01 -8.39
N LEU A 236 -6.80 15.57 -7.24
CA LEU A 236 -8.18 15.98 -7.00
C LEU A 236 -8.47 17.25 -7.81
N VAL A 237 -9.60 17.22 -8.49
CA VAL A 237 -10.16 18.38 -9.19
C VAL A 237 -11.08 19.16 -8.25
N GLU A 238 -11.78 18.45 -7.37
CA GLU A 238 -12.72 19.03 -6.40
C GLU A 238 -12.72 18.26 -5.07
N GLY A 239 -13.16 18.93 -4.02
CA GLY A 239 -13.41 18.34 -2.71
C GLY A 239 -12.16 17.80 -2.01
N GLU A 240 -12.39 16.72 -1.27
CA GLU A 240 -11.35 16.05 -0.47
C GLU A 240 -11.45 14.53 -0.59
N ARG A 241 -10.35 13.86 -0.28
CA ARG A 241 -10.28 12.41 -0.10
C ARG A 241 -9.55 12.10 1.19
N THR A 242 -10.26 11.51 2.15
CA THR A 242 -9.67 10.96 3.38
C THR A 242 -9.47 9.45 3.20
N MET A 243 -8.27 8.96 3.52
CA MET A 243 -7.89 7.59 3.23
C MET A 243 -6.94 7.02 4.29
N LEU A 244 -7.23 5.80 4.76
CA LEU A 244 -6.27 4.94 5.46
C LEU A 244 -5.57 4.07 4.43
N THR A 245 -4.24 4.03 4.47
CA THR A 245 -3.42 3.10 3.68
C THR A 245 -2.61 2.22 4.62
N ILE A 246 -2.62 0.91 4.40
CA ILE A 246 -1.84 -0.07 5.15
C ILE A 246 -0.98 -0.84 4.16
N ASN A 247 0.31 -0.94 4.46
CA ASN A 247 1.28 -1.67 3.65
C ASN A 247 1.82 -2.86 4.43
N TYR A 248 1.52 -4.07 3.94
CA TYR A 248 2.09 -5.29 4.48
C TYR A 248 3.37 -5.67 3.73
N LEU A 249 4.35 -6.13 4.47
CA LEU A 249 5.67 -6.52 4.01
C LEU A 249 6.14 -7.77 4.75
N ILE A 250 7.22 -8.37 4.26
CA ILE A 250 7.87 -9.50 4.94
C ILE A 250 9.16 -9.10 5.66
N HIS A 251 9.70 -7.94 5.34
CA HIS A 251 10.90 -7.39 6.00
C HIS A 251 10.87 -5.86 6.00
N PRO A 252 11.28 -5.20 7.11
CA PRO A 252 11.21 -3.74 7.22
C PRO A 252 12.15 -3.01 6.24
N GLU A 253 13.26 -3.61 5.86
CA GLU A 253 14.19 -3.04 4.86
C GLU A 253 13.60 -2.98 3.45
N LEU A 254 12.51 -3.70 3.19
CA LEU A 254 11.74 -3.57 1.96
C LEU A 254 10.81 -2.35 1.98
N ALA A 255 10.65 -1.69 3.13
CA ALA A 255 9.99 -0.40 3.23
C ALA A 255 11.05 0.72 3.17
N SER A 256 10.83 1.74 2.35
CA SER A 256 11.68 2.93 2.34
C SER A 256 11.68 3.55 3.73
N GLY A 257 12.74 3.33 4.48
CA GLY A 257 12.81 3.80 5.85
C GLY A 257 13.31 2.77 6.84
N ALA A 258 13.71 1.58 6.39
CA ALA A 258 14.39 0.61 7.24
C ALA A 258 15.72 1.15 7.78
N SER A 259 16.33 2.07 7.05
CA SER A 259 17.43 2.90 7.54
C SER A 259 16.97 4.01 8.51
N GLN A 260 15.66 4.13 8.78
CA GLN A 260 15.16 5.11 9.75
C GLN A 260 15.52 4.66 11.17
N PRO A 261 16.03 5.57 12.00
CA PRO A 261 16.30 5.24 13.39
C PRO A 261 15.02 4.78 14.11
N PRO A 262 15.11 3.96 15.16
CA PRO A 262 13.94 3.44 15.89
C PRO A 262 12.92 4.51 16.30
N SER A 263 13.39 5.74 16.58
CA SER A 263 12.54 6.89 16.92
C SER A 263 11.58 7.34 15.83
N LYS A 264 11.86 6.97 14.57
CA LYS A 264 11.02 7.28 13.40
C LYS A 264 10.19 6.10 12.91
N ARG A 265 10.29 4.92 13.56
CA ARG A 265 9.46 3.77 13.21
C ARG A 265 8.01 4.01 13.61
N PHE A 266 7.12 3.35 12.89
CA PHE A 266 5.71 3.34 13.23
C PHE A 266 5.47 2.68 14.59
N ARG A 267 4.50 3.19 15.32
CA ARG A 267 4.23 2.84 16.72
C ARG A 267 2.83 2.28 16.89
N ILE A 268 2.68 1.46 17.93
CA ILE A 268 1.40 0.91 18.39
C ILE A 268 1.36 0.96 19.91
N LYS A 269 0.18 1.21 20.49
CA LYS A 269 0.01 1.16 21.96
C LYS A 269 0.32 -0.23 22.47
N LYS A 270 1.10 -0.31 23.54
CA LYS A 270 1.47 -1.58 24.14
C LYS A 270 0.25 -2.37 24.61
N GLU A 271 -0.74 -1.69 25.21
CA GLU A 271 -1.98 -2.31 25.68
C GLU A 271 -2.75 -2.96 24.52
N PHE A 272 -2.82 -2.30 23.36
CA PHE A 272 -3.45 -2.88 22.16
C PHE A 272 -2.67 -4.09 21.67
N TYR A 273 -1.33 -4.01 21.61
CA TYR A 273 -0.49 -5.14 21.22
C TYR A 273 -0.66 -6.33 22.18
N ASP A 274 -0.67 -6.08 23.49
CA ASP A 274 -0.83 -7.14 24.49
C ASP A 274 -2.21 -7.81 24.42
N SER A 275 -3.25 -7.10 23.99
CA SER A 275 -4.60 -7.63 23.77
C SER A 275 -4.74 -8.47 22.48
N LEU A 276 -3.76 -8.42 21.56
CA LEU A 276 -3.82 -9.18 20.32
C LEU A 276 -3.71 -10.70 20.59
N PRO A 277 -4.54 -11.51 19.92
CA PRO A 277 -4.34 -12.96 19.88
C PRO A 277 -2.93 -13.31 19.36
N GLU A 278 -2.34 -14.39 19.85
CA GLU A 278 -0.97 -14.80 19.53
C GLU A 278 -0.70 -14.88 18.02
N HIS A 279 -1.67 -15.40 17.25
CA HIS A 279 -1.53 -15.51 15.79
C HIS A 279 -1.45 -14.17 15.05
N LYS A 280 -1.83 -13.03 15.69
CA LYS A 280 -1.75 -11.67 15.13
C LYS A 280 -0.48 -10.93 15.54
N LYS A 281 0.18 -11.31 16.62
CA LYS A 281 1.39 -10.64 17.12
C LYS A 281 2.52 -10.54 16.08
N PRO A 282 2.78 -11.57 15.23
CA PRO A 282 3.76 -11.46 14.15
C PRO A 282 3.51 -10.32 13.16
N VAL A 283 2.25 -9.89 13.02
CA VAL A 283 1.86 -8.79 12.13
C VAL A 283 2.38 -7.44 12.66
N ALA A 284 2.63 -7.32 13.96
CA ALA A 284 3.19 -6.14 14.61
C ALA A 284 4.72 -6.15 14.76
N ASP A 285 5.44 -7.11 14.15
CA ASP A 285 6.90 -7.28 14.36
C ASP A 285 7.70 -6.01 14.07
N PHE A 286 7.28 -5.22 13.08
CA PHE A 286 8.00 -4.02 12.64
C PHE A 286 7.50 -2.74 13.33
N LEU A 287 6.50 -2.84 14.21
CA LEU A 287 5.99 -1.72 14.98
C LEU A 287 6.71 -1.60 16.32
N VAL A 288 6.93 -0.37 16.77
CA VAL A 288 7.44 -0.08 18.11
C VAL A 288 6.25 -0.07 19.08
N LYS A 289 6.31 -0.91 20.12
CA LYS A 289 5.31 -0.99 21.20
C LYS A 289 5.65 0.11 22.22
N VAL A 290 4.72 1.03 22.47
CA VAL A 290 4.89 2.16 23.39
C VAL A 290 3.74 2.23 24.39
#